data_5d2fc5ca0f04447f7a1bad281c7d177c
#
_entry.id   5d2fc5ca0f04447f7a1bad281c7d177c
#
_cell.length_a   1.000
_cell.length_b   1.000
_cell.length_c   1.000
_cell.angle_alpha   90.00
_cell.angle_beta   90.00
_cell.angle_gamma   90.00
#
_symmetry.space_group_name_H-M   'P 1'
#
loop_
_entity.id
_entity.type
_entity.pdbx_description
1 polymer ?
#
loop_
_entity_poly.entity_id
_entity_poly.type
_entity_poly.pdbx_seq_one_letter_code
_entity_poly.pdbx_strand_id
1 'polypeptide(L)'
;MQIFLHVEKGPHIGRRLAIRSGQIASFGKTERSDHCLEQDVELADQHFRIQVKDTCTIEAIEIDAEFLVNGETPEDSSLVNGDIISAGMSVFRVEVEGEMISEHLPEPSPSESNSNPVVEFVDLPQLCTDLDLGEEALAEASKHNSTDGFLKGLIAAKLFNDAIRLHVHLMLPADAIQWAVASIQALLNNNLTPLDSDAIQKAADWASDPSEASRRLCGRIAEEREYEGVGGTLALAAFLSGGNIAPEDLEGEVQPEPFSFGQATAGAVMLATGDIHSDDADELIGSILKPSD
;
A
#
# COMPACT_ATOMS: atom_id res chain seq x y z
N MET A 1 19.23 1.19 16.00
CA MET A 1 18.22 1.87 15.16
C MET A 1 18.12 1.09 13.85
N GLN A 2 16.94 0.81 13.38
CA GLN A 2 16.67 0.26 12.06
C GLN A 2 15.64 1.18 11.43
N ILE A 3 15.73 1.40 10.13
CA ILE A 3 14.73 2.15 9.40
C ILE A 3 14.13 1.30 8.29
N PHE A 4 12.92 1.63 7.92
CA PHE A 4 12.24 1.06 6.78
C PHE A 4 11.82 2.17 5.84
N LEU A 5 11.96 1.92 4.55
CA LEU A 5 11.32 2.73 3.52
C LEU A 5 10.12 1.95 3.00
N HIS A 6 8.95 2.51 3.18
CA HIS A 6 7.72 2.01 2.58
C HIS A 6 7.53 2.68 1.23
N VAL A 7 7.47 1.91 0.16
CA VAL A 7 7.17 2.45 -1.17
C VAL A 7 5.67 2.70 -1.24
N GLU A 8 5.27 3.98 -1.16
CA GLU A 8 3.86 4.39 -1.16
C GLU A 8 3.33 4.68 -2.55
N LYS A 9 4.25 5.01 -3.50
CA LYS A 9 3.90 5.25 -4.91
C LYS A 9 5.00 4.71 -5.83
N GLY A 10 4.65 4.53 -7.10
CA GLY A 10 5.55 4.08 -8.14
C GLY A 10 5.42 2.59 -8.45
N PRO A 11 6.23 2.09 -9.39
CA PRO A 11 6.14 0.71 -9.88
C PRO A 11 6.37 -0.36 -8.81
N HIS A 12 6.99 0.01 -7.70
CA HIS A 12 7.31 -0.90 -6.60
C HIS A 12 6.45 -0.64 -5.34
N ILE A 13 5.27 -0.05 -5.50
CA ILE A 13 4.34 0.24 -4.40
C ILE A 13 4.11 -0.98 -3.50
N GLY A 14 4.06 -0.73 -2.17
CA GLY A 14 3.87 -1.78 -1.17
C GLY A 14 5.14 -2.49 -0.73
N ARG A 15 6.31 -2.28 -1.39
CA ARG A 15 7.59 -2.83 -0.90
C ARG A 15 8.04 -2.10 0.36
N ARG A 16 8.58 -2.87 1.29
CA ARG A 16 9.22 -2.39 2.51
C ARG A 16 10.71 -2.72 2.45
N LEU A 17 11.55 -1.71 2.44
CA LEU A 17 13.00 -1.83 2.28
C LEU A 17 13.66 -1.51 3.61
N ALA A 18 14.36 -2.48 4.19
CA ALA A 18 14.96 -2.37 5.52
C ALA A 18 16.43 -1.96 5.46
N ILE A 19 16.83 -0.99 6.28
CA ILE A 19 18.23 -0.56 6.43
C ILE A 19 18.58 -0.60 7.93
N ARG A 20 19.59 -1.38 8.28
CA ARG A 20 20.00 -1.57 9.67
C ARG A 20 21.04 -0.54 10.10
N SER A 21 21.15 -0.34 11.41
CA SER A 21 22.21 0.50 11.99
C SER A 21 23.59 0.08 11.52
N GLY A 22 24.39 1.05 11.11
CA GLY A 22 25.71 0.85 10.56
C GLY A 22 25.74 0.54 9.07
N GLN A 23 24.59 0.40 8.40
CA GLN A 23 24.51 0.16 6.96
C GLN A 23 24.44 1.47 6.17
N ILE A 24 24.95 1.39 4.95
CA ILE A 24 24.69 2.32 3.85
C ILE A 24 23.95 1.50 2.80
N ALA A 25 22.80 1.98 2.34
CA ALA A 25 22.04 1.33 1.29
C ALA A 25 21.82 2.30 0.14
N SER A 26 22.14 1.87 -1.08
CA SER A 26 21.94 2.60 -2.32
C SER A 26 20.65 2.18 -3.01
N PHE A 27 20.01 3.14 -3.68
CA PHE A 27 18.72 2.98 -4.39
C PHE A 27 18.89 3.48 -5.82
N GLY A 28 18.35 2.73 -6.78
CA GLY A 28 18.43 3.09 -8.20
C GLY A 28 17.80 2.02 -9.07
N LYS A 29 17.77 2.25 -10.38
CA LYS A 29 17.10 1.35 -11.34
C LYS A 29 17.93 0.16 -11.79
N THR A 30 19.21 0.07 -11.42
CA THR A 30 20.08 -1.03 -11.86
C THR A 30 20.58 -1.90 -10.71
N GLU A 31 21.05 -3.11 -11.02
CA GLU A 31 21.65 -4.05 -10.07
C GLU A 31 22.92 -3.52 -9.35
N ARG A 32 23.39 -2.33 -9.70
CA ARG A 32 24.50 -1.65 -8.99
C ARG A 32 24.04 -1.06 -7.67
N SER A 33 22.75 -0.92 -7.48
CA SER A 33 22.13 -0.45 -6.23
C SER A 33 21.78 -1.61 -5.33
N ASP A 34 21.97 -1.45 -4.02
CA ASP A 34 21.57 -2.47 -3.02
C ASP A 34 20.07 -2.76 -3.07
N HIS A 35 19.29 -1.72 -3.36
CA HIS A 35 17.87 -1.82 -3.64
C HIS A 35 17.60 -1.42 -5.09
N CYS A 36 17.54 -2.43 -5.97
CA CYS A 36 17.22 -2.25 -7.37
C CYS A 36 15.72 -2.04 -7.56
N LEU A 37 15.36 -0.94 -8.22
CA LEU A 37 14.01 -0.52 -8.55
C LEU A 37 13.89 -0.39 -10.07
N GLU A 38 14.14 -1.49 -10.78
CA GLU A 38 14.34 -1.54 -12.24
C GLU A 38 13.17 -1.02 -13.07
N GLN A 39 11.94 -1.10 -12.54
CA GLN A 39 10.72 -0.62 -13.22
C GLN A 39 10.55 0.90 -13.10
N ASP A 40 11.28 1.56 -12.21
CA ASP A 40 11.26 3.02 -12.11
C ASP A 40 12.30 3.62 -13.07
N VAL A 41 11.86 3.87 -14.29
CA VAL A 41 12.72 4.34 -15.38
C VAL A 41 13.25 5.76 -15.19
N GLU A 42 12.61 6.55 -14.32
CA GLU A 42 13.03 7.92 -13.99
C GLU A 42 14.12 7.97 -12.93
N LEU A 43 14.36 6.87 -12.21
CA LEU A 43 15.53 6.79 -11.34
C LEU A 43 16.81 6.74 -12.16
N ALA A 44 17.89 7.31 -11.63
CA ALA A 44 19.24 7.09 -12.13
C ALA A 44 19.72 5.66 -11.84
N ASP A 45 20.81 5.23 -12.45
CA ASP A 45 21.39 3.89 -12.24
C ASP A 45 21.70 3.64 -10.75
N GLN A 46 22.28 4.63 -10.07
CA GLN A 46 22.40 4.76 -8.64
C GLN A 46 21.91 6.16 -8.24
N HIS A 47 20.66 6.28 -7.76
CA HIS A 47 20.01 7.58 -7.60
C HIS A 47 20.38 8.25 -6.28
N PHE A 48 20.11 7.60 -5.15
CA PHE A 48 20.46 8.11 -3.83
C PHE A 48 20.92 6.98 -2.91
N ARG A 49 21.52 7.36 -1.79
CA ARG A 49 21.88 6.43 -0.72
C ARG A 49 21.42 6.95 0.63
N ILE A 50 21.10 6.02 1.50
CA ILE A 50 20.74 6.28 2.89
C ILE A 50 21.76 5.63 3.79
N GLN A 51 22.28 6.39 4.75
CA GLN A 51 23.17 5.91 5.79
C GLN A 51 22.46 5.97 7.14
N VAL A 52 22.47 4.85 7.87
CA VAL A 52 21.89 4.74 9.21
C VAL A 52 23.01 4.55 10.21
N LYS A 53 23.22 5.56 11.06
CA LYS A 53 24.15 5.55 12.20
C LYS A 53 23.40 5.96 13.47
N ASP A 54 23.91 6.96 14.19
CA ASP A 54 23.20 7.64 15.28
C ASP A 54 22.09 8.54 14.72
N THR A 55 22.25 8.98 13.49
CA THR A 55 21.27 9.69 12.67
C THR A 55 21.07 8.97 11.35
N CYS A 56 19.93 9.18 10.73
CA CYS A 56 19.65 8.72 9.39
C CYS A 56 19.90 9.86 8.39
N THR A 57 20.69 9.63 7.33
CA THR A 57 20.98 10.65 6.33
C THR A 57 20.76 10.11 4.92
N ILE A 58 20.33 11.00 4.01
CA ILE A 58 20.14 10.72 2.58
C ILE A 58 21.05 11.63 1.75
N GLU A 59 21.61 11.11 0.67
CA GLU A 59 22.39 11.91 -0.27
C GLU A 59 22.26 11.36 -1.71
N ALA A 60 22.30 12.24 -2.71
CA ALA A 60 22.36 11.85 -4.11
C ALA A 60 23.68 11.15 -4.43
N ILE A 61 23.64 10.14 -5.29
CA ILE A 61 24.87 9.45 -5.78
C ILE A 61 25.30 10.04 -7.12
N GLU A 62 24.38 10.20 -8.05
CA GLU A 62 24.66 10.79 -9.36
C GLU A 62 24.31 12.28 -9.37
N ILE A 63 25.04 13.08 -10.14
CA ILE A 63 24.93 14.55 -10.15
C ILE A 63 23.54 15.03 -10.58
N ASP A 64 22.90 14.28 -11.47
CA ASP A 64 21.56 14.61 -12.00
C ASP A 64 20.43 13.85 -11.30
N ALA A 65 20.74 13.16 -10.19
CA ALA A 65 19.76 12.41 -9.42
C ALA A 65 19.05 13.35 -8.42
N GLU A 66 17.94 13.92 -8.84
CA GLU A 66 17.14 14.81 -8.02
C GLU A 66 16.14 14.00 -7.17
N PHE A 67 16.06 14.33 -5.88
CA PHE A 67 15.02 13.82 -4.98
C PHE A 67 14.54 14.96 -4.06
N LEU A 68 13.34 14.79 -3.55
CA LEU A 68 12.72 15.72 -2.61
C LEU A 68 12.48 14.99 -1.27
N VAL A 69 12.62 15.71 -0.17
CA VAL A 69 12.19 15.26 1.16
C VAL A 69 11.09 16.20 1.62
N ASN A 70 9.91 15.65 1.89
CA ASN A 70 8.70 16.41 2.23
C ASN A 70 8.31 17.48 1.18
N GLY A 71 8.61 17.20 -0.08
CA GLY A 71 8.29 18.09 -1.21
C GLY A 71 9.32 19.18 -1.48
N GLU A 72 10.42 19.24 -0.73
CA GLU A 72 11.47 20.25 -0.88
C GLU A 72 12.83 19.58 -1.16
N THR A 73 13.71 20.27 -1.87
CA THR A 73 15.11 19.86 -1.99
C THR A 73 15.76 20.00 -0.62
N PRO A 74 16.26 18.91 0.00
CA PRO A 74 16.72 18.98 1.38
C PRO A 74 17.99 19.86 1.50
N GLU A 75 17.92 20.89 2.35
CA GLU A 75 19.09 21.66 2.79
C GLU A 75 19.95 20.86 3.77
N ASP A 76 19.33 20.01 4.57
CA ASP A 76 19.92 19.05 5.49
C ASP A 76 19.59 17.64 5.01
N SER A 77 20.60 16.79 4.96
CA SER A 77 20.45 15.40 4.52
C SER A 77 19.86 14.46 5.60
N SER A 78 19.46 14.99 6.77
CA SER A 78 18.89 14.16 7.85
C SER A 78 17.45 13.74 7.57
N LEU A 79 17.14 12.47 7.90
CA LEU A 79 15.82 11.90 7.80
C LEU A 79 15.28 11.56 9.19
N VAL A 80 14.00 11.85 9.40
CA VAL A 80 13.27 11.49 10.62
C VAL A 80 12.07 10.59 10.31
N ASN A 81 11.50 10.02 11.36
CA ASN A 81 10.32 9.16 11.23
C ASN A 81 9.13 9.93 10.64
N GLY A 82 8.54 9.38 9.58
CA GLY A 82 7.42 9.99 8.86
C GLY A 82 7.81 10.81 7.64
N ASP A 83 9.11 11.08 7.40
CA ASP A 83 9.54 11.81 6.20
C ASP A 83 9.14 11.10 4.92
N ILE A 84 8.80 11.90 3.91
CA ILE A 84 8.43 11.44 2.57
C ILE A 84 9.56 11.78 1.60
N ILE A 85 10.13 10.76 0.97
CA ILE A 85 11.14 10.91 -0.07
C ILE A 85 10.47 10.68 -1.41
N SER A 86 10.58 11.64 -2.33
CA SER A 86 10.13 11.51 -3.71
C SER A 86 11.34 11.45 -4.64
N ALA A 87 11.48 10.38 -5.41
CA ALA A 87 12.58 10.17 -6.34
C ALA A 87 12.09 9.35 -7.55
N GLY A 88 12.33 9.86 -8.77
CA GLY A 88 11.78 9.26 -9.98
C GLY A 88 10.26 9.19 -9.93
N MET A 89 9.69 8.04 -10.26
CA MET A 89 8.26 7.75 -10.16
C MET A 89 7.86 7.27 -8.75
N SER A 90 8.82 7.04 -7.86
CA SER A 90 8.59 6.40 -6.56
C SER A 90 8.52 7.41 -5.42
N VAL A 91 7.64 7.14 -4.47
CA VAL A 91 7.52 7.87 -3.21
C VAL A 91 7.72 6.89 -2.05
N PHE A 92 8.57 7.26 -1.11
CA PHE A 92 8.93 6.43 0.03
C PHE A 92 8.59 7.15 1.33
N ARG A 93 7.95 6.46 2.27
CA ARG A 93 7.82 6.92 3.65
C ARG A 93 8.90 6.30 4.53
N VAL A 94 9.53 7.12 5.33
CA VAL A 94 10.53 6.71 6.31
C VAL A 94 9.83 6.27 7.60
N GLU A 95 10.11 5.05 8.07
CA GLU A 95 9.73 4.54 9.38
C GLU A 95 10.99 4.23 10.19
N VAL A 96 11.11 4.80 11.39
CA VAL A 96 12.22 4.55 12.32
C VAL A 96 11.76 3.60 13.42
N GLU A 97 12.37 2.43 13.53
CA GLU A 97 12.01 1.42 14.52
C GLU A 97 12.25 1.94 15.95
N GLY A 98 11.20 1.95 16.77
CA GLY A 98 11.25 2.36 18.18
C GLY A 98 10.90 3.83 18.44
N GLU A 99 10.63 4.63 17.43
CA GLU A 99 10.08 5.98 17.59
C GLU A 99 8.58 5.99 17.28
N MET A 100 7.77 6.43 18.25
CA MET A 100 6.37 6.73 17.98
C MET A 100 6.31 7.91 17.01
N ILE A 101 5.35 7.86 16.06
CA ILE A 101 5.10 8.95 15.12
C ILE A 101 4.85 10.22 15.95
N SER A 102 5.81 11.12 15.96
CA SER A 102 5.62 12.45 16.54
C SER A 102 4.88 13.24 15.46
N GLU A 103 3.58 13.48 15.65
CA GLU A 103 2.86 14.48 14.86
C GLU A 103 3.52 15.83 15.07
N HIS A 104 4.53 16.13 14.31
CA HIS A 104 5.03 17.48 14.18
C HIS A 104 4.22 18.20 13.11
N LEU A 105 3.06 18.69 13.53
CA LEU A 105 2.37 19.75 12.82
C LEU A 105 3.23 21.02 12.98
N PRO A 106 3.76 21.60 11.90
CA PRO A 106 4.37 22.92 12.01
C PRO A 106 3.28 23.94 12.37
N GLU A 107 3.48 24.67 13.47
CA GLU A 107 2.64 25.80 13.82
C GLU A 107 2.63 26.84 12.67
N PRO A 108 1.48 27.39 12.29
CA PRO A 108 1.41 28.37 11.21
C PRO A 108 2.04 29.69 11.65
N SER A 109 3.21 30.01 11.13
CA SER A 109 3.70 31.38 11.13
C SER A 109 2.94 32.21 10.10
N PRO A 110 2.46 33.41 10.46
CA PRO A 110 1.68 34.24 9.55
C PRO A 110 2.59 35.01 8.60
N SER A 111 2.74 34.55 7.39
CA SER A 111 3.16 35.41 6.28
C SER A 111 2.53 34.95 4.99
N GLU A 112 1.76 35.86 4.44
CA GLU A 112 1.10 35.82 3.15
C GLU A 112 2.04 35.37 2.03
N SER A 113 1.64 34.35 1.29
CA SER A 113 1.84 34.36 -0.17
C SER A 113 1.17 33.15 -0.82
N ASN A 114 0.52 33.41 -1.92
CA ASN A 114 0.00 32.52 -2.92
C ASN A 114 0.83 31.24 -3.11
N SER A 115 0.52 30.18 -2.39
CA SER A 115 0.89 28.84 -2.77
C SER A 115 -0.34 28.24 -3.45
N ASN A 116 -0.31 28.16 -4.78
CA ASN A 116 -1.08 27.16 -5.46
C ASN A 116 -0.80 25.83 -4.77
N PRO A 117 -1.81 25.04 -4.38
CA PRO A 117 -1.57 23.68 -3.94
C PRO A 117 -0.83 22.99 -5.09
N VAL A 118 0.31 22.38 -4.81
CA VAL A 118 0.94 21.44 -5.73
C VAL A 118 -0.09 20.33 -5.89
N VAL A 119 -0.87 20.40 -6.95
CA VAL A 119 -1.81 19.35 -7.32
C VAL A 119 -0.95 18.17 -7.73
N GLU A 120 -0.82 17.22 -6.84
CA GLU A 120 -0.17 15.94 -7.11
C GLU A 120 -0.91 15.32 -8.30
N PHE A 121 -0.27 15.29 -9.46
CA PHE A 121 -0.90 14.82 -10.69
C PHE A 121 -0.94 13.30 -10.64
N VAL A 122 -2.02 12.75 -10.12
CA VAL A 122 -2.30 11.31 -10.20
C VAL A 122 -2.89 11.03 -11.56
N ASP A 123 -2.24 10.20 -12.35
CA ASP A 123 -2.81 9.72 -13.62
C ASP A 123 -3.93 8.72 -13.31
N LEU A 124 -5.13 9.24 -13.03
CA LEU A 124 -6.29 8.42 -12.70
C LEU A 124 -6.68 7.45 -13.83
N PRO A 125 -6.61 7.79 -15.13
CA PRO A 125 -6.76 6.85 -16.22
C PRO A 125 -5.78 5.68 -16.18
N GLN A 126 -4.49 5.94 -15.92
CA GLN A 126 -3.51 4.86 -15.76
C GLN A 126 -3.83 3.99 -14.54
N LEU A 127 -4.19 4.60 -13.42
CA LEU A 127 -4.60 3.89 -12.21
C LEU A 127 -5.81 2.99 -12.47
N CYS A 128 -6.79 3.43 -13.27
CA CYS A 128 -7.92 2.58 -13.66
C CYS A 128 -7.46 1.34 -14.43
N THR A 129 -6.46 1.48 -15.30
CA THR A 129 -5.88 0.36 -16.05
C THR A 129 -5.14 -0.60 -15.12
N ASP A 130 -4.32 -0.09 -14.22
CA ASP A 130 -3.51 -0.87 -13.29
C ASP A 130 -4.37 -1.67 -12.30
N LEU A 131 -5.49 -1.11 -11.88
CA LEU A 131 -6.44 -1.74 -10.97
C LEU A 131 -7.54 -2.55 -11.67
N ASP A 132 -7.52 -2.64 -13.01
CA ASP A 132 -8.54 -3.31 -13.82
C ASP A 132 -9.96 -2.81 -13.48
N LEU A 133 -10.12 -1.48 -13.44
CA LEU A 133 -11.42 -0.86 -13.21
C LEU A 133 -12.25 -0.81 -14.49
N GLY A 134 -13.59 -0.79 -14.33
CA GLY A 134 -14.52 -0.80 -15.45
C GLY A 134 -14.50 0.48 -16.30
N GLU A 135 -15.08 0.40 -17.52
CA GLU A 135 -15.17 1.55 -18.42
C GLU A 135 -15.92 2.74 -17.80
N GLU A 136 -16.92 2.48 -16.95
CA GLU A 136 -17.68 3.52 -16.24
C GLU A 136 -16.80 4.22 -15.19
N ALA A 137 -15.92 3.47 -14.51
CA ALA A 137 -14.95 4.02 -13.59
C ALA A 137 -13.91 4.89 -14.31
N LEU A 138 -13.44 4.50 -15.50
CA LEU A 138 -12.55 5.30 -16.32
C LEU A 138 -13.23 6.61 -16.76
N ALA A 139 -14.52 6.56 -17.13
CA ALA A 139 -15.28 7.76 -17.44
C ALA A 139 -15.47 8.67 -16.20
N GLU A 140 -15.63 8.09 -15.02
CA GLU A 140 -15.70 8.84 -13.76
C GLU A 140 -14.36 9.48 -13.40
N ALA A 141 -13.25 8.75 -13.57
CA ALA A 141 -11.89 9.22 -13.30
C ALA A 141 -11.58 10.56 -13.99
N SER A 142 -12.04 10.73 -15.23
CA SER A 142 -11.83 11.96 -16.01
C SER A 142 -12.47 13.23 -15.43
N LYS A 143 -13.33 13.09 -14.42
CA LYS A 143 -14.01 14.22 -13.74
C LYS A 143 -13.29 14.67 -12.48
N HIS A 144 -12.25 13.95 -12.08
CA HIS A 144 -11.55 14.16 -10.81
C HIS A 144 -10.07 14.44 -11.01
N ASN A 145 -9.44 15.12 -10.04
CA ASN A 145 -8.03 15.47 -10.04
C ASN A 145 -7.28 14.83 -8.87
N SER A 146 -7.99 14.05 -8.04
CA SER A 146 -7.41 13.37 -6.88
C SER A 146 -8.07 12.02 -6.67
N THR A 147 -7.33 11.09 -6.05
CA THR A 147 -7.82 9.75 -5.69
C THR A 147 -8.99 9.81 -4.71
N ASP A 148 -8.98 10.74 -3.73
CA ASP A 148 -10.09 10.95 -2.80
C ASP A 148 -11.36 11.42 -3.51
N GLY A 149 -11.24 12.40 -4.41
CA GLY A 149 -12.36 12.85 -5.24
C GLY A 149 -12.91 11.73 -6.13
N PHE A 150 -12.02 10.96 -6.74
CA PHE A 150 -12.37 9.82 -7.58
C PHE A 150 -13.08 8.72 -6.78
N LEU A 151 -12.56 8.35 -5.61
CA LEU A 151 -13.22 7.37 -4.73
C LEU A 151 -14.64 7.81 -4.36
N LYS A 152 -14.83 9.07 -3.96
CA LYS A 152 -16.15 9.64 -3.68
C LYS A 152 -17.06 9.62 -4.90
N GLY A 153 -16.51 9.87 -6.08
CA GLY A 153 -17.23 9.78 -7.36
C GLY A 153 -17.72 8.36 -7.65
N LEU A 154 -16.85 7.35 -7.50
CA LEU A 154 -17.21 5.95 -7.68
C LEU A 154 -18.33 5.52 -6.71
N ILE A 155 -18.24 5.90 -5.43
CA ILE A 155 -19.27 5.62 -4.42
C ILE A 155 -20.58 6.28 -4.81
N ALA A 156 -20.57 7.56 -5.23
CA ALA A 156 -21.76 8.28 -5.63
C ALA A 156 -22.41 7.70 -6.89
N ALA A 157 -21.60 7.19 -7.82
CA ALA A 157 -22.06 6.50 -9.02
C ALA A 157 -22.46 5.03 -8.76
N LYS A 158 -22.33 4.55 -7.53
CA LYS A 158 -22.59 3.14 -7.12
C LYS A 158 -21.71 2.12 -7.84
N LEU A 159 -20.53 2.53 -8.30
CA LEU A 159 -19.50 1.67 -8.87
C LEU A 159 -18.70 1.01 -7.73
N PHE A 160 -19.40 0.23 -6.91
CA PHE A 160 -18.87 -0.25 -5.62
C PHE A 160 -17.68 -1.19 -5.76
N ASN A 161 -17.66 -2.05 -6.78
CA ASN A 161 -16.54 -2.95 -7.02
C ASN A 161 -15.26 -2.17 -7.35
N ASP A 162 -15.38 -1.13 -8.17
CA ASP A 162 -14.26 -0.26 -8.51
C ASP A 162 -13.83 0.59 -7.31
N ALA A 163 -14.82 1.06 -6.53
CA ALA A 163 -14.55 1.79 -5.28
C ALA A 163 -13.81 0.94 -4.25
N ILE A 164 -14.16 -0.35 -4.09
CA ILE A 164 -13.47 -1.30 -3.20
C ILE A 164 -12.03 -1.51 -3.67
N ARG A 165 -11.80 -1.75 -4.97
CA ARG A 165 -10.44 -1.92 -5.52
C ARG A 165 -9.58 -0.69 -5.29
N LEU A 166 -10.10 0.49 -5.60
CA LEU A 166 -9.40 1.74 -5.37
C LEU A 166 -9.13 1.97 -3.87
N HIS A 167 -10.12 1.76 -3.02
CA HIS A 167 -10.00 1.97 -1.57
C HIS A 167 -8.91 1.09 -0.95
N VAL A 168 -8.86 -0.19 -1.30
CA VAL A 168 -7.81 -1.13 -0.86
C VAL A 168 -6.43 -0.68 -1.35
N HIS A 169 -6.33 -0.20 -2.60
CA HIS A 169 -5.08 0.27 -3.18
C HIS A 169 -4.49 1.48 -2.43
N LEU A 170 -5.34 2.30 -1.82
CA LEU A 170 -4.93 3.49 -1.06
C LEU A 170 -4.46 3.18 0.38
N MET A 171 -4.51 1.92 0.80
CA MET A 171 -4.16 1.49 2.16
C MET A 171 -2.83 0.75 2.22
N LEU A 172 -2.16 0.81 3.37
CA LEU A 172 -1.07 -0.11 3.68
C LEU A 172 -1.60 -1.55 3.81
N PRO A 173 -0.79 -2.58 3.51
CA PRO A 173 -1.26 -3.95 3.51
C PRO A 173 -1.91 -4.41 4.83
N ALA A 174 -1.35 -4.06 5.98
CA ALA A 174 -1.93 -4.43 7.27
C ALA A 174 -3.28 -3.74 7.50
N ASP A 175 -3.37 -2.44 7.19
CA ASP A 175 -4.60 -1.66 7.33
C ASP A 175 -5.69 -2.16 6.38
N ALA A 176 -5.33 -2.49 5.14
CA ALA A 176 -6.24 -3.04 4.15
C ALA A 176 -6.83 -4.39 4.59
N ILE A 177 -6.03 -5.28 5.18
CA ILE A 177 -6.52 -6.55 5.74
C ILE A 177 -7.43 -6.29 6.96
N GLN A 178 -7.07 -5.38 7.87
CA GLN A 178 -7.92 -5.04 9.02
C GLN A 178 -9.27 -4.46 8.56
N TRP A 179 -9.22 -3.54 7.59
CA TRP A 179 -10.42 -2.98 6.98
C TRP A 179 -11.28 -4.07 6.30
N ALA A 180 -10.67 -4.98 5.56
CA ALA A 180 -11.37 -6.07 4.89
C ALA A 180 -12.03 -7.01 5.90
N VAL A 181 -11.34 -7.37 7.01
CA VAL A 181 -11.90 -8.16 8.11
C VAL A 181 -13.17 -7.50 8.69
N ALA A 182 -13.07 -6.21 9.05
CA ALA A 182 -14.18 -5.45 9.60
C ALA A 182 -15.35 -5.36 8.60
N SER A 183 -15.05 -5.11 7.32
CA SER A 183 -16.02 -5.02 6.24
C SER A 183 -16.75 -6.34 6.02
N ILE A 184 -16.03 -7.45 5.91
CA ILE A 184 -16.60 -8.80 5.75
C ILE A 184 -17.51 -9.15 6.92
N GLN A 185 -17.07 -8.88 8.15
CA GLN A 185 -17.89 -9.12 9.35
C GLN A 185 -19.18 -8.31 9.36
N ALA A 186 -19.12 -7.04 8.94
CA ALA A 186 -20.27 -6.16 8.83
C ALA A 186 -21.24 -6.62 7.72
N LEU A 187 -20.71 -6.94 6.53
CA LEU A 187 -21.48 -7.35 5.36
C LEU A 187 -22.23 -8.68 5.59
N LEU A 188 -21.56 -9.64 6.19
CA LEU A 188 -22.13 -10.97 6.44
C LEU A 188 -22.83 -11.08 7.82
N ASN A 189 -22.91 -9.99 8.59
CA ASN A 189 -23.47 -9.98 9.93
C ASN A 189 -22.95 -11.14 10.80
N ASN A 190 -21.65 -11.40 10.74
CA ASN A 190 -20.95 -12.52 11.38
C ASN A 190 -21.49 -13.92 11.00
N ASN A 191 -22.23 -14.05 9.91
CA ASN A 191 -22.72 -15.34 9.41
C ASN A 191 -21.65 -16.02 8.52
N LEU A 192 -20.50 -16.33 9.12
CA LEU A 192 -19.37 -16.99 8.49
C LEU A 192 -19.38 -18.49 8.80
N THR A 193 -18.88 -19.30 7.88
CA THR A 193 -18.57 -20.70 8.21
C THR A 193 -17.44 -20.75 9.26
N PRO A 194 -17.36 -21.79 10.09
CA PRO A 194 -16.24 -21.94 11.04
C PRO A 194 -14.86 -21.89 10.36
N LEU A 195 -14.76 -22.44 9.15
CA LEU A 195 -13.53 -22.44 8.37
C LEU A 195 -13.16 -21.03 7.85
N ASP A 196 -14.15 -20.25 7.37
CA ASP A 196 -13.89 -18.87 6.94
C ASP A 196 -13.53 -18.00 8.14
N SER A 197 -14.23 -18.18 9.27
CA SER A 197 -13.93 -17.45 10.50
C SER A 197 -12.50 -17.69 10.98
N ASP A 198 -12.00 -18.93 10.93
CA ASP A 198 -10.60 -19.24 11.30
C ASP A 198 -9.60 -18.60 10.35
N ALA A 199 -9.81 -18.73 9.04
CA ALA A 199 -8.94 -18.13 8.03
C ALA A 199 -8.89 -16.60 8.13
N ILE A 200 -10.03 -15.94 8.32
CA ILE A 200 -10.14 -14.49 8.53
C ILE A 200 -9.39 -14.09 9.82
N GLN A 201 -9.53 -14.87 10.90
CA GLN A 201 -8.82 -14.60 12.15
C GLN A 201 -7.30 -14.67 11.95
N LYS A 202 -6.78 -15.62 11.17
CA LYS A 202 -5.35 -15.72 10.87
C LYS A 202 -4.84 -14.56 10.03
N ALA A 203 -5.63 -14.07 9.07
CA ALA A 203 -5.31 -12.85 8.35
C ALA A 203 -5.31 -11.62 9.28
N ALA A 204 -6.26 -11.52 10.21
CA ALA A 204 -6.31 -10.46 11.23
C ALA A 204 -5.12 -10.53 12.20
N ASP A 205 -4.73 -11.75 12.64
CA ASP A 205 -3.56 -11.97 13.49
C ASP A 205 -2.29 -11.46 12.77
N TRP A 206 -2.13 -11.78 11.47
CA TRP A 206 -1.04 -11.26 10.66
C TRP A 206 -1.06 -9.74 10.57
N ALA A 207 -2.20 -9.14 10.30
CA ALA A 207 -2.32 -7.69 10.14
C ALA A 207 -2.02 -6.93 11.45
N SER A 208 -2.25 -7.55 12.61
CA SER A 208 -1.96 -6.98 13.92
C SER A 208 -0.49 -7.09 14.33
N ASP A 209 0.20 -8.14 13.86
CA ASP A 209 1.65 -8.38 14.12
C ASP A 209 2.27 -9.03 12.86
N PRO A 210 2.58 -8.21 11.82
CA PRO A 210 3.10 -8.73 10.57
C PRO A 210 4.45 -9.43 10.74
N SER A 211 4.50 -10.71 10.39
CA SER A 211 5.72 -11.51 10.37
C SER A 211 5.72 -12.47 9.21
N GLU A 212 6.91 -12.88 8.76
CA GLU A 212 7.03 -13.90 7.70
C GLU A 212 6.36 -15.23 8.09
N ALA A 213 6.44 -15.61 9.36
CA ALA A 213 5.84 -16.84 9.85
C ALA A 213 4.29 -16.79 9.76
N SER A 214 3.67 -15.69 10.21
CA SER A 214 2.22 -15.50 10.13
C SER A 214 1.75 -15.33 8.68
N ARG A 215 2.54 -14.64 7.84
CA ARG A 215 2.28 -14.50 6.40
C ARG A 215 2.27 -15.86 5.70
N ARG A 216 3.31 -16.68 5.92
CA ARG A 216 3.40 -18.06 5.38
C ARG A 216 2.28 -18.97 5.91
N LEU A 217 1.86 -18.79 7.17
CA LEU A 217 0.71 -19.52 7.71
C LEU A 217 -0.56 -19.19 6.92
N CYS A 218 -0.81 -17.90 6.60
CA CYS A 218 -1.92 -17.50 5.77
C CYS A 218 -1.86 -18.15 4.37
N GLY A 219 -0.68 -18.26 3.77
CA GLY A 219 -0.49 -18.95 2.49
C GLY A 219 -0.90 -20.44 2.54
N ARG A 220 -0.47 -21.16 3.58
CA ARG A 220 -0.87 -22.57 3.77
C ARG A 220 -2.38 -22.73 3.97
N ILE A 221 -3.00 -21.83 4.74
CA ILE A 221 -4.45 -21.84 4.95
C ILE A 221 -5.19 -21.57 3.63
N ALA A 222 -4.71 -20.61 2.83
CA ALA A 222 -5.30 -20.33 1.53
C ALA A 222 -5.22 -21.56 0.60
N GLU A 223 -4.08 -22.26 0.57
CA GLU A 223 -3.87 -23.47 -0.21
C GLU A 223 -4.77 -24.63 0.27
N GLU A 224 -4.84 -24.88 1.59
CA GLU A 224 -5.71 -25.90 2.18
C GLU A 224 -7.19 -25.69 1.87
N ARG A 225 -7.57 -24.43 1.62
CA ARG A 225 -8.93 -24.04 1.21
C ARG A 225 -9.09 -23.96 -0.30
N GLU A 226 -8.11 -24.41 -1.07
CA GLU A 226 -8.11 -24.33 -2.54
C GLU A 226 -8.35 -22.89 -3.05
N TYR A 227 -7.97 -21.87 -2.23
CA TYR A 227 -8.16 -20.44 -2.48
C TYR A 227 -9.62 -19.99 -2.56
N GLU A 228 -10.55 -20.84 -2.11
CA GLU A 228 -12.00 -20.59 -2.19
C GLU A 228 -12.55 -19.88 -0.96
N GLY A 229 -13.70 -19.22 -1.18
CA GLY A 229 -14.48 -18.53 -0.14
C GLY A 229 -13.81 -17.24 0.35
N VAL A 230 -14.55 -16.52 1.17
CA VAL A 230 -14.11 -15.22 1.70
C VAL A 230 -12.84 -15.36 2.55
N GLY A 231 -12.80 -16.40 3.41
CA GLY A 231 -11.64 -16.65 4.28
C GLY A 231 -10.41 -17.08 3.53
N GLY A 232 -10.53 -18.00 2.54
CA GLY A 232 -9.41 -18.46 1.72
C GLY A 232 -8.80 -17.33 0.90
N THR A 233 -9.64 -16.49 0.29
CA THR A 233 -9.20 -15.33 -0.50
C THR A 233 -8.52 -14.28 0.38
N LEU A 234 -9.03 -14.00 1.59
CA LEU A 234 -8.40 -13.04 2.49
C LEU A 234 -7.06 -13.55 3.05
N ALA A 235 -6.96 -14.86 3.34
CA ALA A 235 -5.70 -15.48 3.73
C ALA A 235 -4.68 -15.42 2.59
N LEU A 236 -5.10 -15.65 1.34
CA LEU A 236 -4.26 -15.44 0.16
C LEU A 236 -3.76 -14.00 0.07
N ALA A 237 -4.64 -13.03 0.30
CA ALA A 237 -4.25 -11.62 0.29
C ALA A 237 -3.13 -11.35 1.31
N ALA A 238 -3.27 -11.79 2.56
CA ALA A 238 -2.23 -11.65 3.56
C ALA A 238 -0.91 -12.30 3.13
N PHE A 239 -0.96 -13.47 2.47
CA PHE A 239 0.23 -14.13 1.92
C PHE A 239 0.90 -13.31 0.81
N LEU A 240 0.13 -12.67 -0.07
CA LEU A 240 0.60 -11.86 -1.20
C LEU A 240 1.02 -10.44 -0.80
N SER A 241 1.00 -10.09 0.48
CA SER A 241 1.37 -8.75 0.97
C SER A 241 2.85 -8.37 0.77
N GLY A 242 3.67 -9.31 0.34
CA GLY A 242 5.10 -9.12 0.05
C GLY A 242 5.92 -10.37 0.34
N GLY A 243 7.24 -10.23 0.28
CA GLY A 243 8.17 -11.32 0.54
C GLY A 243 8.15 -12.44 -0.51
N ASN A 244 8.95 -13.48 -0.27
CA ASN A 244 9.06 -14.61 -1.19
C ASN A 244 7.81 -15.50 -1.11
N ILE A 245 7.13 -15.72 -2.25
CA ILE A 245 5.96 -16.61 -2.36
C ILE A 245 6.31 -18.01 -2.92
N ALA A 246 7.58 -18.28 -3.26
CA ALA A 246 8.00 -19.62 -3.66
C ALA A 246 7.74 -20.65 -2.54
N PRO A 247 7.42 -21.90 -2.87
CA PRO A 247 7.39 -22.99 -1.91
C PRO A 247 8.68 -23.07 -1.10
N GLU A 248 8.59 -23.44 0.18
CA GLU A 248 9.74 -23.44 1.11
C GLU A 248 10.84 -24.48 0.74
N ASP A 249 10.49 -25.48 -0.05
CA ASP A 249 11.38 -26.55 -0.52
C ASP A 249 12.06 -26.24 -1.86
N LEU A 250 11.73 -25.11 -2.50
CA LEU A 250 12.34 -24.69 -3.75
C LEU A 250 13.39 -23.61 -3.52
N GLU A 251 14.55 -23.78 -4.17
CA GLU A 251 15.57 -22.74 -4.24
C GLU A 251 15.10 -21.64 -5.19
N GLY A 252 15.11 -20.41 -4.70
CA GLY A 252 14.77 -19.24 -5.48
C GLY A 252 13.84 -18.31 -4.74
N GLU A 253 13.74 -17.08 -5.22
CA GLU A 253 12.85 -16.06 -4.71
C GLU A 253 11.83 -15.67 -5.78
N VAL A 254 10.56 -15.73 -5.43
CA VAL A 254 9.45 -15.32 -6.29
C VAL A 254 8.68 -14.25 -5.53
N GLN A 255 8.61 -13.06 -6.11
CA GLN A 255 7.82 -11.96 -5.56
C GLN A 255 6.37 -12.05 -6.05
N PRO A 256 5.40 -11.60 -5.25
CA PRO A 256 4.03 -11.43 -5.72
C PRO A 256 3.98 -10.50 -6.94
N GLU A 257 3.08 -10.79 -7.87
CA GLU A 257 2.81 -9.88 -8.99
C GLU A 257 2.31 -8.52 -8.46
N PRO A 258 2.63 -7.42 -9.15
CA PRO A 258 2.09 -6.10 -8.80
C PRO A 258 0.57 -6.15 -8.67
N PHE A 259 0.03 -5.43 -7.69
CA PHE A 259 -1.40 -5.34 -7.39
C PHE A 259 -2.09 -6.64 -6.94
N SER A 260 -1.44 -7.81 -6.98
CA SER A 260 -2.06 -9.10 -6.60
C SER A 260 -2.60 -9.11 -5.17
N PHE A 261 -1.89 -8.48 -4.23
CA PHE A 261 -2.36 -8.25 -2.85
C PHE A 261 -3.69 -7.49 -2.83
N GLY A 262 -3.74 -6.35 -3.50
CA GLY A 262 -4.94 -5.51 -3.56
C GLY A 262 -6.11 -6.20 -4.26
N GLN A 263 -5.84 -6.92 -5.34
CA GLN A 263 -6.85 -7.71 -6.06
C GLN A 263 -7.43 -8.80 -5.17
N ALA A 264 -6.60 -9.54 -4.44
CA ALA A 264 -7.07 -10.59 -3.52
C ALA A 264 -7.85 -9.99 -2.34
N THR A 265 -7.37 -8.88 -1.75
CA THR A 265 -8.08 -8.21 -0.64
C THR A 265 -9.44 -7.68 -1.09
N ALA A 266 -9.49 -6.97 -2.22
CA ALA A 266 -10.74 -6.49 -2.79
C ALA A 266 -11.68 -7.65 -3.17
N GLY A 267 -11.13 -8.71 -3.75
CA GLY A 267 -11.87 -9.94 -4.10
C GLY A 267 -12.55 -10.57 -2.89
N ALA A 268 -11.88 -10.66 -1.75
CA ALA A 268 -12.48 -11.19 -0.51
C ALA A 268 -13.69 -10.35 -0.05
N VAL A 269 -13.58 -9.02 -0.08
CA VAL A 269 -14.69 -8.13 0.28
C VAL A 269 -15.82 -8.22 -0.76
N MET A 270 -15.50 -8.28 -2.06
CA MET A 270 -16.49 -8.40 -3.12
C MET A 270 -17.25 -9.74 -3.06
N LEU A 271 -16.60 -10.85 -2.66
CA LEU A 271 -17.29 -12.11 -2.38
C LEU A 271 -18.34 -11.94 -1.27
N ALA A 272 -17.98 -11.22 -0.20
CA ALA A 272 -18.92 -10.94 0.88
C ALA A 272 -20.10 -10.05 0.42
N THR A 273 -19.91 -9.13 -0.53
CA THR A 273 -21.02 -8.34 -1.08
C THR A 273 -21.97 -9.18 -1.90
N GLY A 274 -21.48 -10.22 -2.61
CA GLY A 274 -22.31 -11.12 -3.41
C GLY A 274 -23.31 -11.95 -2.59
N ASP A 275 -23.04 -12.15 -1.31
CA ASP A 275 -23.90 -12.91 -0.40
C ASP A 275 -25.00 -12.05 0.29
N ILE A 276 -25.03 -10.74 0.00
CA ILE A 276 -26.03 -9.84 0.57
C ILE A 276 -27.34 -9.93 -0.22
N HIS A 277 -28.39 -10.35 0.45
CA HIS A 277 -29.75 -10.47 -0.11
C HIS A 277 -30.73 -9.43 0.46
N SER A 278 -30.27 -8.21 0.71
CA SER A 278 -31.11 -7.15 1.25
C SER A 278 -31.32 -6.00 0.27
N ASP A 279 -32.48 -5.32 0.40
CA ASP A 279 -32.77 -4.11 -0.37
C ASP A 279 -31.84 -2.95 0.04
N ASP A 280 -31.13 -3.09 1.18
CA ASP A 280 -30.21 -2.10 1.75
C ASP A 280 -28.74 -2.40 1.37
N ALA A 281 -28.49 -3.31 0.41
CA ALA A 281 -27.12 -3.71 0.02
C ALA A 281 -26.25 -2.51 -0.36
N ASP A 282 -26.77 -1.58 -1.16
CA ASP A 282 -26.05 -0.38 -1.60
C ASP A 282 -25.68 0.52 -0.41
N GLU A 283 -26.57 0.67 0.57
CA GLU A 283 -26.31 1.47 1.76
C GLU A 283 -25.24 0.81 2.64
N LEU A 284 -25.30 -0.49 2.79
CA LEU A 284 -24.36 -1.27 3.59
C LEU A 284 -22.96 -1.23 2.94
N ILE A 285 -22.88 -1.49 1.62
CA ILE A 285 -21.60 -1.42 0.88
C ILE A 285 -21.05 0.02 0.92
N GLY A 286 -21.91 1.03 0.71
CA GLY A 286 -21.50 2.43 0.83
C GLY A 286 -20.99 2.80 2.23
N SER A 287 -21.47 2.13 3.28
CA SER A 287 -21.06 2.40 4.66
C SER A 287 -19.64 1.93 4.97
N ILE A 288 -19.21 0.80 4.43
CA ILE A 288 -17.84 0.27 4.63
C ILE A 288 -16.78 1.08 3.89
N LEU A 289 -17.17 1.85 2.85
CA LEU A 289 -16.28 2.70 2.05
C LEU A 289 -16.17 4.13 2.57
N LYS A 290 -16.91 4.49 3.62
CA LYS A 290 -16.78 5.82 4.23
C LYS A 290 -15.49 5.87 5.04
N PRO A 291 -14.71 6.97 4.95
CA PRO A 291 -13.58 7.16 5.85
C PRO A 291 -14.08 7.13 7.31
N SER A 292 -13.34 6.45 8.16
CA SER A 292 -13.56 6.53 9.62
C SER A 292 -13.27 7.98 10.05
N ASP A 293 -14.25 8.62 10.70
CA ASP A 293 -14.09 9.98 11.25
C ASP A 293 -13.03 10.01 12.36
#